data_a4a35b65a49d6e41077dc8bf75986a42
#
_entry.id   a4a35b65a49d6e41077dc8bf75986a42
#
_cell.length_a   1.000
_cell.length_b   1.000
_cell.length_c   1.000
_cell.angle_alpha   90.00
_cell.angle_beta   90.00
_cell.angle_gamma   90.00
#
_symmetry.space_group_name_H-M   'P 1'
#
loop_
_entity.id
_entity.type
_entity.pdbx_description
1 polymer ?
#
loop_
_entity_poly.entity_id
_entity_poly.type
_entity_poly.pdbx_seq_one_letter_code
_entity_poly.pdbx_strand_id
1 'polypeptide(L)'
;HDALPILKRLADQFNKCGEIAKANGLRFAFHNHVDEFHELEGKIPFDVMIENTDKGLVTFQIDTAQLVYGGFKCHDYVNRYPGRFANWHLKDANADGKGSTEMGAGIVDFKSLFAVAEKAGLEDYFIEQERYNMTPLQAMKHDYDFLMNASYVKW
;
A
#
# COMPACT_ATOMS: atom_id res chain seq x y z
N HIS A 1 -16.21 -15.27 -18.16
CA HIS A 1 -14.76 -15.12 -18.37
C HIS A 1 -14.09 -15.29 -17.03
N ASP A 2 -13.30 -16.36 -16.87
CA ASP A 2 -12.61 -16.66 -15.61
C ASP A 2 -11.58 -15.56 -15.30
N ALA A 3 -11.76 -14.86 -14.18
CA ALA A 3 -10.89 -13.76 -13.76
C ALA A 3 -9.51 -14.26 -13.30
N LEU A 4 -9.44 -15.42 -12.66
CA LEU A 4 -8.20 -15.98 -12.15
C LEU A 4 -7.09 -16.16 -13.20
N PRO A 5 -7.36 -16.69 -14.42
CA PRO A 5 -6.35 -16.76 -15.48
C PRO A 5 -5.86 -15.39 -15.94
N ILE A 6 -6.69 -14.34 -15.88
CA ILE A 6 -6.32 -12.97 -16.23
C ILE A 6 -5.37 -12.42 -15.16
N LEU A 7 -5.70 -12.58 -13.88
CA LEU A 7 -4.86 -12.11 -12.77
C LEU A 7 -3.48 -12.82 -12.75
N LYS A 8 -3.44 -14.13 -13.03
CA LYS A 8 -2.18 -14.86 -13.15
C LYS A 8 -1.31 -14.37 -14.32
N ARG A 9 -1.92 -14.09 -15.48
CA ARG A 9 -1.20 -13.49 -16.60
C ARG A 9 -0.67 -12.10 -16.26
N LEU A 10 -1.43 -11.31 -15.49
CA LEU A 10 -0.96 -10.01 -15.00
C LEU A 10 0.25 -10.18 -14.07
N ALA A 11 0.21 -11.13 -13.14
CA ALA A 11 1.35 -11.46 -12.29
C ALA A 11 2.59 -11.88 -13.11
N ASP A 12 2.43 -12.68 -14.17
CA ASP A 12 3.51 -13.02 -15.10
C ASP A 12 4.09 -11.79 -15.80
N GLN A 13 3.26 -10.81 -16.17
CA GLN A 13 3.73 -9.54 -16.73
C GLN A 13 4.53 -8.74 -15.69
N PHE A 14 4.06 -8.69 -14.44
CA PHE A 14 4.79 -8.03 -13.35
C PHE A 14 6.15 -8.67 -13.12
N ASN A 15 6.25 -9.99 -13.12
CA ASN A 15 7.52 -10.69 -13.03
C ASN A 15 8.48 -10.28 -14.17
N LYS A 16 8.01 -10.21 -15.41
CA LYS A 16 8.81 -9.73 -16.56
C LYS A 16 9.24 -8.26 -16.40
N CYS A 17 8.34 -7.40 -15.95
CA CYS A 17 8.68 -6.01 -15.63
C CYS A 17 9.75 -5.93 -14.54
N GLY A 18 9.62 -6.77 -13.51
CA GLY A 18 10.59 -6.89 -12.43
C GLY A 18 11.99 -7.35 -12.91
N GLU A 19 12.04 -8.33 -13.81
CA GLU A 19 13.29 -8.77 -14.45
C GLU A 19 13.99 -7.63 -15.22
N ILE A 20 13.21 -6.89 -16.02
CA ILE A 20 13.72 -5.74 -16.80
C ILE A 20 14.18 -4.63 -15.86
N ALA A 21 13.39 -4.29 -14.84
CA ALA A 21 13.73 -3.27 -13.85
C ALA A 21 15.06 -3.64 -13.15
N LYS A 22 15.15 -4.87 -12.64
CA LYS A 22 16.34 -5.38 -11.94
C LYS A 22 17.59 -5.37 -12.82
N ALA A 23 17.49 -5.75 -14.09
CA ALA A 23 18.59 -5.71 -15.05
C ALA A 23 19.11 -4.28 -15.32
N ASN A 24 18.29 -3.26 -15.01
CA ASN A 24 18.64 -1.84 -15.16
C ASN A 24 18.88 -1.13 -13.80
N GLY A 25 19.09 -1.87 -12.71
CA GLY A 25 19.35 -1.29 -11.39
C GLY A 25 18.13 -0.63 -10.74
N LEU A 26 16.92 -0.95 -11.23
CA LEU A 26 15.66 -0.46 -10.72
C LEU A 26 14.87 -1.57 -10.01
N ARG A 27 13.81 -1.19 -9.32
CA ARG A 27 12.87 -2.13 -8.72
C ARG A 27 11.46 -1.87 -9.27
N PHE A 28 10.71 -2.94 -9.50
CA PHE A 28 9.31 -2.87 -9.89
C PHE A 28 8.42 -2.98 -8.65
N ALA A 29 7.48 -2.05 -8.50
CA ALA A 29 6.46 -2.10 -7.47
C ALA A 29 5.07 -1.93 -8.09
N PHE A 30 4.09 -2.68 -7.57
CA PHE A 30 2.67 -2.48 -7.88
C PHE A 30 2.01 -1.70 -6.75
N HIS A 31 1.28 -0.64 -7.09
CA HIS A 31 0.49 0.18 -6.16
C HIS A 31 -0.99 -0.24 -6.21
N ASN A 32 -1.60 -0.49 -5.05
CA ASN A 32 -2.99 -0.91 -4.95
C ASN A 32 -3.97 0.26 -4.91
N HIS A 33 -5.17 0.00 -5.43
CA HIS A 33 -6.38 0.76 -5.16
C HIS A 33 -7.42 -0.13 -4.47
N VAL A 34 -8.59 0.42 -4.18
CA VAL A 34 -9.66 -0.32 -3.48
C VAL A 34 -10.21 -1.49 -4.32
N ASP A 35 -10.16 -1.37 -5.64
CA ASP A 35 -10.74 -2.36 -6.56
C ASP A 35 -10.06 -3.73 -6.45
N GLU A 36 -8.75 -3.77 -6.16
CA GLU A 36 -8.02 -5.01 -5.99
C GLU A 36 -8.40 -5.79 -4.73
N PHE A 37 -9.16 -5.18 -3.82
CA PHE A 37 -9.65 -5.81 -2.59
C PHE A 37 -11.09 -6.30 -2.70
N HIS A 38 -11.81 -6.01 -3.79
CA HIS A 38 -13.13 -6.57 -4.03
C HIS A 38 -13.02 -8.04 -4.45
N GLU A 39 -13.73 -8.91 -3.73
CA GLU A 39 -13.71 -10.34 -4.01
C GLU A 39 -14.20 -10.63 -5.44
N LEU A 40 -13.44 -11.45 -6.16
CA LEU A 40 -13.72 -11.89 -7.50
C LEU A 40 -13.58 -13.42 -7.57
N GLU A 41 -14.67 -14.11 -7.85
CA GLU A 41 -14.71 -15.59 -7.90
C GLU A 41 -14.15 -16.27 -6.63
N GLY A 42 -14.49 -15.74 -5.45
CA GLY A 42 -14.05 -16.26 -4.15
C GLY A 42 -12.58 -15.97 -3.81
N LYS A 43 -11.93 -15.05 -4.53
CA LYS A 43 -10.56 -14.61 -4.30
C LYS A 43 -10.43 -13.10 -4.25
N ILE A 44 -9.49 -12.62 -3.47
CA ILE A 44 -9.08 -11.21 -3.47
C ILE A 44 -8.01 -11.04 -4.57
N PRO A 45 -8.23 -10.19 -5.59
CA PRO A 45 -7.27 -9.97 -6.67
C PRO A 45 -5.87 -9.61 -6.19
N PHE A 46 -5.76 -8.78 -5.16
CA PHE A 46 -4.48 -8.38 -4.60
C PHE A 46 -3.71 -9.58 -4.03
N ASP A 47 -4.40 -10.49 -3.31
CA ASP A 47 -3.80 -11.74 -2.81
C ASP A 47 -3.27 -12.59 -3.96
N VAL A 48 -4.09 -12.76 -5.02
CA VAL A 48 -3.69 -13.54 -6.20
C VAL A 48 -2.44 -12.96 -6.86
N MET A 49 -2.32 -11.62 -6.98
CA MET A 49 -1.13 -10.98 -7.53
C MET A 49 0.10 -11.18 -6.65
N ILE A 50 -0.04 -11.04 -5.32
CA ILE A 50 1.06 -11.27 -4.38
C ILE A 50 1.56 -12.72 -4.46
N GLU A 51 0.64 -13.69 -4.46
CA GLU A 51 0.95 -15.12 -4.43
C GLU A 51 1.56 -15.66 -5.73
N ASN A 52 1.31 -14.99 -6.87
CA ASN A 52 1.79 -15.40 -8.18
C ASN A 52 2.96 -14.55 -8.71
N THR A 53 3.53 -13.67 -7.89
CA THR A 53 4.71 -12.87 -8.26
C THR A 53 5.95 -13.27 -7.44
N ASP A 54 7.11 -13.27 -8.10
CA ASP A 54 8.40 -13.53 -7.46
C ASP A 54 8.77 -12.36 -6.53
N LYS A 55 9.04 -12.67 -5.26
CA LYS A 55 9.41 -11.67 -4.24
C LYS A 55 10.75 -10.98 -4.48
N GLY A 56 11.62 -11.57 -5.30
CA GLY A 56 12.91 -10.99 -5.69
C GLY A 56 12.82 -10.07 -6.91
N LEU A 57 11.65 -10.00 -7.54
CA LEU A 57 11.39 -9.22 -8.75
C LEU A 57 10.31 -8.15 -8.54
N VAL A 58 9.28 -8.46 -7.76
CA VAL A 58 8.10 -7.61 -7.57
C VAL A 58 7.92 -7.30 -6.10
N THR A 59 7.84 -6.03 -5.77
CA THR A 59 7.36 -5.54 -4.49
C THR A 59 5.98 -4.89 -4.64
N PHE A 60 5.33 -4.59 -3.53
CA PHE A 60 4.05 -3.90 -3.53
C PHE A 60 4.17 -2.60 -2.73
N GLN A 61 3.51 -1.57 -3.22
CA GLN A 61 3.37 -0.31 -2.53
C GLN A 61 1.97 -0.25 -1.93
N ILE A 62 1.87 -0.36 -0.60
CA ILE A 62 0.58 -0.24 0.07
C ILE A 62 0.12 1.23 0.03
N ASP A 63 -1.06 1.48 -0.55
CA ASP A 63 -1.86 2.66 -0.22
C ASP A 63 -2.73 2.34 0.99
N THR A 64 -2.47 3.02 2.09
CA THR A 64 -3.09 2.69 3.38
C THR A 64 -4.58 2.99 3.41
N ALA A 65 -5.04 4.07 2.78
CA ALA A 65 -6.45 4.42 2.71
C ALA A 65 -7.23 3.45 1.81
N GLN A 66 -6.69 3.13 0.64
CA GLN A 66 -7.34 2.22 -0.31
C GLN A 66 -7.51 0.82 0.28
N LEU A 67 -6.50 0.33 1.01
CA LEU A 67 -6.56 -0.96 1.68
C LEU A 67 -7.62 -0.97 2.79
N VAL A 68 -7.69 0.10 3.58
CA VAL A 68 -8.71 0.25 4.65
C VAL A 68 -10.11 0.34 4.04
N TYR A 69 -10.30 1.04 2.92
CA TYR A 69 -11.57 1.07 2.19
C TYR A 69 -11.95 -0.29 1.59
N GLY A 70 -10.97 -1.11 1.25
CA GLY A 70 -11.16 -2.52 0.89
C GLY A 70 -11.60 -3.41 2.05
N GLY A 71 -11.71 -2.87 3.28
CA GLY A 71 -12.16 -3.60 4.47
C GLY A 71 -11.05 -4.32 5.24
N PHE A 72 -9.79 -4.03 4.95
CA PHE A 72 -8.64 -4.69 5.56
C PHE A 72 -7.85 -3.75 6.48
N LYS A 73 -7.04 -4.34 7.36
CA LYS A 73 -6.08 -3.62 8.18
C LYS A 73 -4.69 -3.77 7.59
N CYS A 74 -3.96 -2.67 7.43
CA CYS A 74 -2.65 -2.67 6.79
C CYS A 74 -1.65 -3.63 7.47
N HIS A 75 -1.59 -3.62 8.80
CA HIS A 75 -0.70 -4.51 9.54
C HIS A 75 -1.04 -6.00 9.40
N ASP A 76 -2.31 -6.36 9.18
CA ASP A 76 -2.72 -7.75 8.95
C ASP A 76 -2.22 -8.24 7.58
N TYR A 77 -2.26 -7.38 6.54
CA TYR A 77 -1.67 -7.69 5.23
C TYR A 77 -0.17 -7.91 5.31
N VAL A 78 0.55 -7.02 6.02
CA VAL A 78 1.98 -7.18 6.25
C VAL A 78 2.28 -8.49 6.98
N ASN A 79 1.47 -8.83 7.99
CA ASN A 79 1.64 -10.07 8.73
C ASN A 79 1.40 -11.33 7.88
N ARG A 80 0.48 -11.26 6.91
CA ARG A 80 0.18 -12.34 5.97
C ARG A 80 1.28 -12.52 4.91
N TYR A 81 1.83 -11.43 4.41
CA TYR A 81 2.78 -11.41 3.30
C TYR A 81 4.08 -10.68 3.66
N PRO A 82 4.90 -11.21 4.59
CA PRO A 82 6.11 -10.54 5.06
C PRO A 82 7.12 -10.36 3.93
N GLY A 83 7.81 -9.19 3.94
CA GLY A 83 8.85 -8.85 2.97
C GLY A 83 8.32 -8.48 1.57
N ARG A 84 7.00 -8.21 1.44
CA ARG A 84 6.40 -7.90 0.15
C ARG A 84 6.10 -6.41 -0.06
N PHE A 85 6.26 -5.56 0.97
CA PHE A 85 5.74 -4.19 0.96
C PHE A 85 6.85 -3.17 1.25
N ALA A 86 7.78 -3.03 0.28
CA ALA A 86 8.94 -2.17 0.45
C ALA A 86 8.60 -0.67 0.41
N ASN A 87 7.46 -0.30 -0.15
CA ASN A 87 7.02 1.09 -0.25
C ASN A 87 5.60 1.26 0.31
N TRP A 88 5.36 2.42 0.93
CA TRP A 88 4.02 2.76 1.42
C TRP A 88 3.60 4.15 0.93
N HIS A 89 2.37 4.29 0.45
CA HIS A 89 1.64 5.55 0.42
C HIS A 89 0.90 5.71 1.74
N LEU A 90 1.39 6.63 2.56
CA LEU A 90 0.75 7.01 3.82
C LEU A 90 -0.37 7.99 3.50
N LYS A 91 -1.56 7.47 3.33
CA LYS A 91 -2.78 8.20 3.04
C LYS A 91 -3.79 7.89 4.14
N ASP A 92 -4.28 8.90 4.85
CA ASP A 92 -5.33 8.67 5.84
C ASP A 92 -6.71 8.68 5.19
N ALA A 93 -7.57 7.82 5.69
CA ALA A 93 -8.89 7.55 5.14
C ALA A 93 -9.98 8.23 5.94
N ASN A 94 -10.87 8.98 5.29
CA ASN A 94 -12.06 9.50 5.94
C ASN A 94 -12.97 8.40 6.48
N ALA A 95 -13.55 8.60 7.67
CA ALA A 95 -14.47 7.65 8.28
C ALA A 95 -15.78 7.46 7.49
N ASP A 96 -16.11 8.42 6.61
CA ASP A 96 -17.30 8.35 5.74
C ASP A 96 -17.10 7.52 4.46
N GLY A 97 -15.91 6.94 4.27
CA GLY A 97 -15.56 6.15 3.09
C GLY A 97 -15.28 6.97 1.83
N LYS A 98 -15.07 8.29 1.96
CA LYS A 98 -14.97 9.20 0.80
C LYS A 98 -13.63 9.95 0.72
N GLY A 99 -12.62 9.27 0.22
CA GLY A 99 -11.32 9.87 -0.07
C GLY A 99 -10.45 10.12 1.16
N SER A 100 -9.34 10.81 0.96
CA SER A 100 -8.34 11.04 1.98
C SER A 100 -8.69 12.21 2.92
N THR A 101 -8.00 12.24 4.05
CA THR A 101 -7.99 13.37 4.99
C THR A 101 -6.57 13.55 5.52
N GLU A 102 -6.34 14.62 6.27
CA GLU A 102 -5.07 14.89 6.93
C GLU A 102 -4.70 13.76 7.90
N MET A 103 -3.43 13.40 7.97
CA MET A 103 -2.94 12.29 8.80
C MET A 103 -3.30 12.47 10.28
N GLY A 104 -3.85 11.42 10.86
CA GLY A 104 -4.36 11.41 12.25
C GLY A 104 -5.77 11.93 12.42
N ALA A 105 -6.41 12.48 11.38
CA ALA A 105 -7.81 12.87 11.39
C ALA A 105 -8.74 11.75 10.85
N GLY A 106 -8.18 10.72 10.26
CA GLY A 106 -8.91 9.60 9.66
C GLY A 106 -8.92 8.34 10.51
N ILE A 107 -9.06 7.21 9.83
CA ILE A 107 -9.27 5.89 10.46
C ILE A 107 -8.11 4.90 10.24
N VAL A 108 -7.03 5.32 9.60
CA VAL A 108 -5.86 4.45 9.38
C VAL A 108 -5.06 4.31 10.68
N ASP A 109 -4.81 3.08 11.11
CA ASP A 109 -3.97 2.79 12.29
C ASP A 109 -2.49 2.77 11.88
N PHE A 110 -1.90 3.95 11.72
CA PHE A 110 -0.48 4.11 11.39
C PHE A 110 0.45 3.50 12.45
N LYS A 111 0.08 3.58 13.73
CA LYS A 111 0.89 3.04 14.81
C LYS A 111 1.07 1.51 14.68
N SER A 112 0.00 0.79 14.45
CA SER A 112 0.05 -0.67 14.22
C SER A 112 0.76 -1.02 12.92
N LEU A 113 0.63 -0.18 11.86
CA LEU A 113 1.34 -0.37 10.61
C LEU A 113 2.86 -0.21 10.78
N PHE A 114 3.32 0.88 11.40
CA PHE A 114 4.75 1.10 11.64
C PHE A 114 5.36 0.07 12.59
N ALA A 115 4.58 -0.52 13.49
CA ALA A 115 5.05 -1.61 14.35
C ALA A 115 5.48 -2.87 13.56
N VAL A 116 5.02 -3.03 12.34
CA VAL A 116 5.38 -4.14 11.44
C VAL A 116 6.24 -3.72 10.24
N ALA A 117 6.81 -2.50 10.25
CA ALA A 117 7.59 -1.95 9.14
C ALA A 117 8.78 -2.83 8.75
N GLU A 118 9.55 -3.31 9.71
CA GLU A 118 10.67 -4.22 9.46
C GLU A 118 10.20 -5.53 8.82
N LYS A 119 9.07 -6.09 9.30
CA LYS A 119 8.48 -7.30 8.76
C LYS A 119 7.95 -7.09 7.34
N ALA A 120 7.49 -5.89 7.01
CA ALA A 120 7.07 -5.51 5.66
C ALA A 120 8.24 -5.50 4.68
N GLY A 121 9.46 -5.31 5.16
CA GLY A 121 10.62 -4.96 4.36
C GLY A 121 10.56 -3.53 3.86
N LEU A 122 9.97 -2.62 4.67
CA LEU A 122 9.80 -1.21 4.32
C LEU A 122 11.16 -0.54 4.07
N GLU A 123 11.26 0.17 2.96
CA GLU A 123 12.43 0.96 2.57
C GLU A 123 12.07 2.44 2.46
N ASP A 124 10.95 2.75 1.80
CA ASP A 124 10.51 4.12 1.59
C ASP A 124 9.00 4.27 1.84
N TYR A 125 8.59 5.46 2.28
CA TYR A 125 7.19 5.83 2.34
C TYR A 125 6.99 7.27 1.88
N PHE A 126 5.79 7.54 1.38
CA PHE A 126 5.41 8.81 0.79
C PHE A 126 4.07 9.26 1.38
N ILE A 127 3.96 10.51 1.79
CA ILE A 127 2.68 11.10 2.15
C ILE A 127 1.90 11.32 0.85
N GLU A 128 0.67 10.82 0.81
CA GLU A 128 -0.24 11.07 -0.29
C GLU A 128 -1.58 11.60 0.24
N GLN A 129 -2.05 12.71 -0.32
CA GLN A 129 -3.35 13.27 0.00
C GLN A 129 -4.01 13.82 -1.26
N GLU A 130 -5.26 13.42 -1.50
CA GLU A 130 -6.04 13.79 -2.68
C GLU A 130 -7.15 14.79 -2.36
N ARG A 131 -7.63 14.79 -1.12
CA ARG A 131 -8.64 15.72 -0.61
C ARG A 131 -8.10 16.44 0.61
N TYR A 132 -8.48 17.70 0.73
CA TYR A 132 -7.94 18.62 1.71
C TYR A 132 -9.07 19.34 2.45
N ASN A 133 -8.99 19.39 3.78
CA ASN A 133 -9.85 20.24 4.61
C ASN A 133 -9.26 21.65 4.83
N MET A 134 -8.05 21.84 4.35
CA MET A 134 -7.30 23.10 4.38
C MET A 134 -6.57 23.29 3.03
N THR A 135 -5.73 24.30 2.88
CA THR A 135 -4.93 24.44 1.65
C THR A 135 -3.93 23.28 1.52
N PRO A 136 -3.59 22.83 0.29
CA PRO A 136 -2.64 21.71 0.10
C PRO A 136 -1.32 21.87 0.84
N LEU A 137 -0.77 23.07 0.89
CA LEU A 137 0.48 23.35 1.61
C LEU A 137 0.32 23.21 3.13
N GLN A 138 -0.83 23.64 3.68
CA GLN A 138 -1.13 23.47 5.10
C GLN A 138 -1.34 22.00 5.45
N ALA A 139 -2.03 21.24 4.60
CA ALA A 139 -2.24 19.81 4.78
C ALA A 139 -0.91 19.04 4.75
N MET A 140 -0.06 19.28 3.75
CA MET A 140 1.26 18.66 3.69
C MET A 140 2.14 18.99 4.91
N LYS A 141 2.08 20.24 5.39
CA LYS A 141 2.78 20.60 6.62
C LYS A 141 2.21 19.86 7.84
N HIS A 142 0.90 19.79 7.96
CA HIS A 142 0.22 19.04 9.02
C HIS A 142 0.66 17.58 9.03
N ASP A 143 0.63 16.93 7.88
CA ASP A 143 0.96 15.51 7.73
C ASP A 143 2.44 15.23 8.03
N TYR A 144 3.32 16.13 7.57
CA TYR A 144 4.73 16.09 7.93
C TYR A 144 4.93 16.23 9.45
N ASP A 145 4.30 17.23 10.07
CA ASP A 145 4.40 17.45 11.52
C ASP A 145 3.82 16.25 12.31
N PHE A 146 2.74 15.64 11.82
CA PHE A 146 2.17 14.42 12.41
C PHE A 146 3.20 13.29 12.44
N LEU A 147 3.85 12.99 11.31
CA LEU A 147 4.88 11.95 11.24
C LEU A 147 6.11 12.28 12.08
N MET A 148 6.59 13.52 12.03
CA MET A 148 7.77 13.96 12.80
C MET A 148 7.57 13.85 14.30
N ASN A 149 6.34 14.02 14.80
CA ASN A 149 6.00 13.90 16.22
C ASN A 149 5.58 12.48 16.62
N ALA A 150 5.42 11.56 15.67
CA ALA A 150 5.03 10.18 15.92
C ALA A 150 6.22 9.37 16.44
N SER A 151 6.25 9.07 17.74
CA SER A 151 7.35 8.34 18.39
C SER A 151 7.56 6.90 17.87
N TYR A 152 6.60 6.37 17.11
CA TYR A 152 6.66 5.03 16.52
C TYR A 152 7.23 5.03 15.10
N VAL A 153 7.46 6.18 14.48
CA VAL A 153 8.13 6.32 13.20
C VAL A 153 9.63 6.35 13.43
N LYS A 154 10.36 5.49 12.71
CA LYS A 154 11.83 5.49 12.69
C LYS A 154 12.28 6.14 11.38
N TRP A 155 13.11 7.14 11.50
CA TRP A 155 13.68 7.93 10.38
C TRP A 155 15.01 7.33 9.93
#